data_bf47a81c5f22dd7d99b9e34bf3d03fae
#
_entry.id   bf47a81c5f22dd7d99b9e34bf3d03fae
#
_cell.length_a   1.000
_cell.length_b   1.000
_cell.length_c   1.000
_cell.angle_alpha   90.00
_cell.angle_beta   90.00
_cell.angle_gamma   90.00
#
_symmetry.space_group_name_H-M   'P 1'
#
loop_
_entity.id
_entity.type
_entity.pdbx_description
1 polymer ?
#
loop_
_entity_poly.entity_id
_entity_poly.type
_entity_poly.pdbx_seq_one_letter_code
_entity_poly.pdbx_strand_id
1 'polypeptide(L)'
;MQDTGDFNDRVSDAPSDNWVYRILPPWLWPYAQLARWDRPIGWQLLMWPCFWSATLAANAAIGEGLYSGSLLVSHLVLYFIGAVAMRGAGCTYNDLVDHEIDMEVARTRSRPLPSGRVTRAHAKIFIGLQALVGLFVLLQFNWFTVFLGVLSLGIVALYPYAKRFTDWPQFYLGLAFSWGALMGWAGILGGLSFAAVLLYAASVAWTIGYDTIYAHQDKEDDELIGVRSTARLFGDRTRVWLIGLYGLTLVLMFAAFALAGANLIAFLALFGAAGMFAWQIVRLDINDAAQCLALFKSNNRVGLIIFFGLFVSLLFAIP
;
A
#
# COMPACT_ATOMS: atom_id res chain seq x y z
N MET A 1 -30.66 31.62 1.92
CA MET A 1 -30.12 31.02 0.69
C MET A 1 -28.95 30.16 1.14
N GLN A 2 -29.21 28.91 1.51
CA GLN A 2 -28.17 27.96 1.90
C GLN A 2 -27.49 27.49 0.60
N ASP A 3 -26.18 27.60 0.61
CA ASP A 3 -25.28 27.20 -0.48
C ASP A 3 -25.38 25.68 -0.69
N THR A 4 -26.27 25.23 -1.58
CA THR A 4 -26.50 23.81 -1.92
C THR A 4 -25.50 23.29 -2.97
N GLY A 5 -24.52 24.13 -3.37
CA GLY A 5 -23.52 23.78 -4.40
C GLY A 5 -22.36 22.92 -3.90
N ASP A 6 -22.08 22.89 -2.61
CA ASP A 6 -20.78 22.40 -2.11
C ASP A 6 -20.77 20.89 -1.69
N PHE A 7 -21.92 20.26 -1.56
CA PHE A 7 -22.01 18.84 -1.16
C PHE A 7 -21.94 17.82 -2.31
N ASN A 8 -22.20 18.25 -3.55
CA ASN A 8 -22.33 17.33 -4.69
C ASN A 8 -20.97 16.88 -5.27
N ASP A 9 -19.87 17.55 -4.92
CA ASP A 9 -18.54 17.28 -5.48
C ASP A 9 -17.62 16.46 -4.56
N ARG A 10 -18.08 16.13 -3.35
CA ARG A 10 -17.33 15.32 -2.37
C ARG A 10 -17.73 13.85 -2.46
N VAL A 11 -16.75 12.97 -2.26
CA VAL A 11 -17.00 11.53 -2.21
C VAL A 11 -17.39 11.09 -0.80
N SER A 12 -18.36 10.19 -0.69
CA SER A 12 -18.86 9.69 0.61
C SER A 12 -17.85 8.78 1.33
N ASP A 13 -16.93 8.17 0.60
CA ASP A 13 -15.92 7.24 1.13
C ASP A 13 -14.59 7.90 1.54
N ALA A 14 -14.55 9.25 1.61
CA ALA A 14 -13.39 10.02 2.08
C ALA A 14 -13.80 11.08 3.11
N PRO A 15 -12.84 11.52 3.99
CA PRO A 15 -13.10 12.63 4.92
C PRO A 15 -13.53 13.88 4.16
N SER A 16 -14.61 14.51 4.62
CA SER A 16 -15.14 15.75 4.01
C SER A 16 -14.23 16.98 4.23
N ASP A 17 -13.35 16.91 5.23
CA ASP A 17 -12.42 17.97 5.61
C ASP A 17 -10.97 17.50 5.39
N ASN A 18 -10.58 17.35 4.11
CA ASN A 18 -9.22 16.97 3.74
C ASN A 18 -8.50 18.09 2.96
N TRP A 19 -7.19 17.98 2.85
CA TRP A 19 -6.32 18.98 2.23
C TRP A 19 -6.65 19.28 0.76
N VAL A 20 -7.20 18.31 0.02
CA VAL A 20 -7.57 18.45 -1.40
C VAL A 20 -8.55 19.60 -1.58
N TYR A 21 -9.60 19.66 -0.74
CA TYR A 21 -10.64 20.67 -0.83
C TYR A 21 -10.20 22.05 -0.31
N ARG A 22 -9.12 22.09 0.48
CA ARG A 22 -8.57 23.34 1.02
C ARG A 22 -7.55 24.00 0.09
N ILE A 23 -6.76 23.19 -0.65
CA ILE A 23 -5.58 23.67 -1.37
C ILE A 23 -5.79 23.62 -2.90
N LEU A 24 -6.45 22.56 -3.41
CA LEU A 24 -6.61 22.39 -4.84
C LEU A 24 -7.82 23.14 -5.39
N PRO A 25 -7.72 23.69 -6.61
CA PRO A 25 -8.86 24.27 -7.26
C PRO A 25 -9.94 23.21 -7.58
N PRO A 26 -11.24 23.56 -7.59
CA PRO A 26 -12.35 22.59 -7.72
C PRO A 26 -12.26 21.68 -8.93
N TRP A 27 -11.75 22.16 -10.07
CA TRP A 27 -11.61 21.37 -11.29
C TRP A 27 -10.62 20.20 -11.16
N LEU A 28 -9.69 20.23 -10.18
CA LEU A 28 -8.76 19.14 -9.88
C LEU A 28 -9.33 18.12 -8.87
N TRP A 29 -10.38 18.45 -8.13
CA TRP A 29 -10.91 17.56 -7.09
C TRP A 29 -11.28 16.17 -7.62
N PRO A 30 -11.97 16.02 -8.77
CA PRO A 30 -12.28 14.69 -9.29
C PRO A 30 -11.03 13.84 -9.59
N TYR A 31 -9.96 14.45 -10.07
CA TYR A 31 -8.70 13.75 -10.34
C TYR A 31 -7.95 13.38 -9.05
N ALA A 32 -7.92 14.28 -8.08
CA ALA A 32 -7.35 14.00 -6.76
C ALA A 32 -8.12 12.87 -6.04
N GLN A 33 -9.44 12.81 -6.20
CA GLN A 33 -10.29 11.73 -5.71
C GLN A 33 -10.03 10.41 -6.44
N LEU A 34 -9.86 10.41 -7.77
CA LEU A 34 -9.45 9.22 -8.54
C LEU A 34 -8.10 8.69 -8.08
N ALA A 35 -7.12 9.57 -7.88
CA ALA A 35 -5.80 9.21 -7.40
C ALA A 35 -5.75 8.91 -5.88
N ARG A 36 -6.86 9.06 -5.16
CA ARG A 36 -6.93 8.87 -3.70
C ARG A 36 -5.97 9.79 -2.92
N TRP A 37 -5.69 11.00 -3.41
CA TRP A 37 -4.89 11.99 -2.66
C TRP A 37 -5.63 12.53 -1.44
N ASP A 38 -6.95 12.49 -1.47
CA ASP A 38 -7.85 12.83 -0.35
C ASP A 38 -7.76 11.84 0.83
N ARG A 39 -7.14 10.66 0.62
CA ARG A 39 -6.96 9.60 1.61
C ARG A 39 -5.58 8.94 1.45
N PRO A 40 -4.54 9.53 2.04
CA PRO A 40 -3.14 9.20 1.75
C PRO A 40 -2.71 7.79 2.18
N ILE A 41 -3.46 7.11 3.06
CA ILE A 41 -3.09 5.81 3.61
C ILE A 41 -2.67 4.79 2.52
N GLY A 42 -3.33 4.80 1.36
CA GLY A 42 -3.07 3.82 0.31
C GLY A 42 -1.67 3.92 -0.29
N TRP A 43 -1.18 5.13 -0.64
CA TRP A 43 0.18 5.27 -1.15
C TRP A 43 1.24 5.14 -0.04
N GLN A 44 0.89 5.48 1.21
CA GLN A 44 1.78 5.25 2.35
C GLN A 44 2.05 3.76 2.55
N LEU A 45 1.01 2.91 2.53
CA LEU A 45 1.17 1.47 2.66
C LEU A 45 1.94 0.85 1.48
N LEU A 46 1.78 1.38 0.26
CA LEU A 46 2.56 0.98 -0.91
C LEU A 46 4.03 1.38 -0.80
N MET A 47 4.33 2.52 -0.21
CA MET A 47 5.67 3.09 -0.06
C MET A 47 6.53 2.32 0.96
N TRP A 48 5.94 1.85 2.09
CA TRP A 48 6.70 1.28 3.19
C TRP A 48 7.57 0.08 2.80
N PRO A 49 7.11 -0.92 2.04
CA PRO A 49 7.95 -2.02 1.59
C PRO A 49 9.18 -1.55 0.79
N CYS A 50 9.05 -0.48 -0.03
CA CYS A 50 10.19 0.11 -0.74
C CYS A 50 11.22 0.68 0.25
N PHE A 51 10.73 1.46 1.23
CA PHE A 51 11.57 2.13 2.22
C PHE A 51 12.28 1.14 3.13
N TRP A 52 11.56 0.13 3.64
CA TRP A 52 12.15 -0.93 4.46
C TRP A 52 13.26 -1.65 3.72
N SER A 53 12.97 -2.06 2.49
CA SER A 53 13.89 -2.85 1.69
C SER A 53 15.11 -2.06 1.23
N ALA A 54 14.94 -0.80 0.80
CA ALA A 54 16.07 0.04 0.44
C ALA A 54 16.98 0.32 1.64
N THR A 55 16.40 0.57 2.82
CA THR A 55 17.19 0.81 4.04
C THR A 55 17.86 -0.47 4.53
N LEU A 56 17.19 -1.62 4.43
CA LEU A 56 17.77 -2.92 4.79
C LEU A 56 18.91 -3.30 3.83
N ALA A 57 18.75 -3.05 2.53
CA ALA A 57 19.80 -3.24 1.52
C ALA A 57 21.01 -2.31 1.77
N ALA A 58 20.75 -1.08 2.22
CA ALA A 58 21.82 -0.14 2.60
C ALA A 58 22.60 -0.65 3.85
N ASN A 59 21.90 -1.27 4.83
CA ASN A 59 22.57 -1.96 5.96
C ASN A 59 23.50 -3.09 5.47
N ALA A 60 23.02 -3.93 4.54
CA ALA A 60 23.84 -4.99 3.95
C ALA A 60 25.03 -4.41 3.15
N ALA A 61 24.83 -3.33 2.40
CA ALA A 61 25.86 -2.66 1.61
C ALA A 61 27.03 -2.10 2.44
N ILE A 62 26.81 -1.72 3.72
CA ILE A 62 27.88 -1.30 4.63
C ILE A 62 28.87 -2.45 4.84
N GLY A 63 28.37 -3.65 5.12
CA GLY A 63 29.23 -4.83 5.31
C GLY A 63 30.07 -5.20 4.09
N GLU A 64 29.64 -4.81 2.91
CA GLU A 64 30.32 -5.02 1.63
C GLU A 64 31.19 -3.82 1.18
N GLY A 65 31.19 -2.71 1.93
CA GLY A 65 31.90 -1.46 1.55
C GLY A 65 31.25 -0.70 0.39
N LEU A 66 29.98 -1.00 0.07
CA LEU A 66 29.25 -0.44 -1.07
C LEU A 66 28.24 0.65 -0.68
N TYR A 67 28.19 1.02 0.59
CA TYR A 67 27.19 1.97 1.11
C TYR A 67 27.37 3.38 0.52
N SER A 68 26.24 3.98 0.11
CA SER A 68 26.15 5.39 -0.28
C SER A 68 24.89 6.03 0.29
N GLY A 69 25.06 6.98 1.22
CA GLY A 69 23.95 7.70 1.84
C GLY A 69 23.17 8.56 0.84
N SER A 70 23.85 9.19 -0.12
CA SER A 70 23.19 9.99 -1.16
C SER A 70 22.34 9.13 -2.08
N LEU A 71 22.80 7.92 -2.42
CA LEU A 71 22.03 6.96 -3.22
C LEU A 71 20.77 6.54 -2.47
N LEU A 72 20.87 6.19 -1.18
CA LEU A 72 19.70 5.82 -0.39
C LEU A 72 18.67 6.95 -0.35
N VAL A 73 19.09 8.18 -0.02
CA VAL A 73 18.17 9.32 0.07
C VAL A 73 17.49 9.59 -1.27
N SER A 74 18.23 9.58 -2.38
CA SER A 74 17.65 9.76 -3.71
C SER A 74 16.62 8.67 -4.04
N HIS A 75 16.91 7.41 -3.71
CA HIS A 75 15.97 6.30 -3.93
C HIS A 75 14.71 6.42 -3.05
N LEU A 76 14.83 6.82 -1.78
CA LEU A 76 13.66 7.06 -0.93
C LEU A 76 12.75 8.14 -1.52
N VAL A 77 13.31 9.24 -2.03
CA VAL A 77 12.54 10.30 -2.72
C VAL A 77 11.86 9.75 -3.98
N LEU A 78 12.59 9.00 -4.80
CA LEU A 78 12.04 8.38 -6.01
C LEU A 78 10.91 7.38 -5.69
N TYR A 79 11.08 6.54 -4.67
CA TYR A 79 10.02 5.62 -4.22
C TYR A 79 8.80 6.35 -3.68
N PHE A 80 8.98 7.46 -2.97
CA PHE A 80 7.84 8.29 -2.54
C PHE A 80 7.05 8.82 -3.74
N ILE A 81 7.72 9.44 -4.72
CA ILE A 81 7.06 9.97 -5.92
C ILE A 81 6.38 8.84 -6.71
N GLY A 82 7.11 7.72 -6.90
CA GLY A 82 6.59 6.54 -7.58
C GLY A 82 5.35 5.95 -6.89
N ALA A 83 5.36 5.84 -5.55
CA ALA A 83 4.24 5.31 -4.78
C ALA A 83 3.00 6.18 -4.92
N VAL A 84 3.12 7.51 -4.85
CA VAL A 84 2.01 8.44 -5.03
C VAL A 84 1.42 8.33 -6.44
N ALA A 85 2.27 8.35 -7.48
CA ALA A 85 1.84 8.27 -8.88
C ALA A 85 1.22 6.90 -9.20
N MET A 86 1.90 5.79 -8.87
CA MET A 86 1.43 4.45 -9.23
C MET A 86 0.23 4.00 -8.40
N ARG A 87 0.11 4.46 -7.13
CA ARG A 87 -1.13 4.26 -6.37
C ARG A 87 -2.31 4.95 -7.03
N GLY A 88 -2.13 6.18 -7.48
CA GLY A 88 -3.16 6.93 -8.20
C GLY A 88 -3.58 6.25 -9.51
N ALA A 89 -2.60 5.80 -10.31
CA ALA A 89 -2.86 5.04 -11.54
C ALA A 89 -3.62 3.76 -11.26
N GLY A 90 -3.19 2.97 -10.25
CA GLY A 90 -3.85 1.72 -9.86
C GLY A 90 -5.28 1.93 -9.36
N CYS A 91 -5.54 2.98 -8.56
CA CYS A 91 -6.90 3.30 -8.11
C CYS A 91 -7.80 3.71 -9.28
N THR A 92 -7.30 4.56 -10.17
CA THR A 92 -8.06 4.99 -11.35
C THR A 92 -8.36 3.81 -12.28
N TYR A 93 -7.40 2.88 -12.42
CA TYR A 93 -7.60 1.63 -13.18
C TYR A 93 -8.65 0.74 -12.53
N ASN A 94 -8.58 0.56 -11.20
CA ASN A 94 -9.58 -0.21 -10.47
C ASN A 94 -10.99 0.38 -10.63
N ASP A 95 -11.14 1.71 -10.49
CA ASP A 95 -12.43 2.39 -10.69
C ASP A 95 -12.95 2.23 -12.14
N LEU A 96 -12.07 2.11 -13.15
CA LEU A 96 -12.47 1.81 -14.53
C LEU A 96 -12.96 0.38 -14.72
N VAL A 97 -12.32 -0.60 -14.06
CA VAL A 97 -12.68 -2.02 -14.12
C VAL A 97 -13.97 -2.29 -13.37
N ASP A 98 -14.17 -1.61 -12.23
CA ASP A 98 -15.30 -1.81 -11.32
C ASP A 98 -16.45 -0.82 -11.56
N HIS A 99 -16.42 -0.04 -12.62
CA HIS A 99 -17.36 1.05 -12.87
C HIS A 99 -18.84 0.66 -12.66
N GLU A 100 -19.25 -0.49 -13.17
CA GLU A 100 -20.63 -0.98 -13.06
C GLU A 100 -20.97 -1.39 -11.62
N ILE A 101 -20.04 -2.07 -10.95
CA ILE A 101 -20.19 -2.47 -9.55
C ILE A 101 -20.25 -1.23 -8.65
N ASP A 102 -19.37 -0.26 -8.88
CA ASP A 102 -19.31 0.96 -8.09
C ASP A 102 -20.56 1.84 -8.19
N MET A 103 -21.34 1.73 -9.27
CA MET A 103 -22.62 2.42 -9.41
C MET A 103 -23.72 1.82 -8.50
N GLU A 104 -23.66 0.54 -8.21
CA GLU A 104 -24.66 -0.18 -7.41
C GLU A 104 -24.43 -0.01 -5.90
N VAL A 105 -23.17 0.25 -5.48
CA VAL A 105 -22.79 0.36 -4.06
C VAL A 105 -22.95 1.81 -3.57
N ALA A 106 -23.73 2.01 -2.52
CA ALA A 106 -24.04 3.35 -1.97
C ALA A 106 -22.80 4.16 -1.62
N ARG A 107 -21.74 3.52 -1.09
CA ARG A 107 -20.48 4.14 -0.70
C ARG A 107 -19.66 4.62 -1.89
N THR A 108 -19.69 3.91 -3.02
CA THR A 108 -18.79 4.16 -4.16
C THR A 108 -19.44 4.92 -5.31
N ARG A 109 -20.78 4.95 -5.39
CA ARG A 109 -21.51 5.66 -6.45
C ARG A 109 -21.21 7.16 -6.55
N SER A 110 -20.74 7.78 -5.46
CA SER A 110 -20.32 9.19 -5.43
C SER A 110 -18.91 9.42 -5.98
N ARG A 111 -18.16 8.36 -6.32
CA ARG A 111 -16.82 8.49 -6.92
C ARG A 111 -16.89 9.16 -8.30
N PRO A 112 -15.78 9.79 -8.76
CA PRO A 112 -15.79 10.60 -10.00
C PRO A 112 -16.25 9.87 -11.26
N LEU A 113 -15.93 8.58 -11.42
CA LEU A 113 -16.34 7.79 -12.60
C LEU A 113 -17.81 7.37 -12.52
N PRO A 114 -18.29 6.69 -11.47
CA PRO A 114 -19.70 6.32 -11.34
C PRO A 114 -20.66 7.52 -11.37
N SER A 115 -20.27 8.65 -10.77
CA SER A 115 -21.07 9.88 -10.75
C SER A 115 -21.04 10.67 -12.07
N GLY A 116 -20.22 10.26 -13.04
CA GLY A 116 -20.09 10.96 -14.35
C GLY A 116 -19.27 12.25 -14.32
N ARG A 117 -18.67 12.63 -13.17
CA ARG A 117 -17.82 13.84 -13.05
C ARG A 117 -16.51 13.73 -13.84
N VAL A 118 -16.05 12.51 -14.12
CA VAL A 118 -14.92 12.22 -15.01
C VAL A 118 -15.35 11.17 -16.03
N THR A 119 -15.09 11.41 -17.31
CA THR A 119 -15.36 10.42 -18.36
C THR A 119 -14.33 9.30 -18.34
N ARG A 120 -14.70 8.12 -18.87
CA ARG A 120 -13.75 6.99 -19.02
C ARG A 120 -12.52 7.38 -19.87
N ALA A 121 -12.68 8.26 -20.85
CA ALA A 121 -11.57 8.75 -21.68
C ALA A 121 -10.60 9.60 -20.86
N HIS A 122 -11.10 10.56 -20.08
CA HIS A 122 -10.26 11.38 -19.19
C HIS A 122 -9.56 10.54 -18.13
N ALA A 123 -10.23 9.54 -17.55
CA ALA A 123 -9.62 8.63 -16.60
C ALA A 123 -8.46 7.83 -17.21
N LYS A 124 -8.61 7.34 -18.46
CA LYS A 124 -7.52 6.65 -19.18
C LYS A 124 -6.33 7.57 -19.45
N ILE A 125 -6.58 8.82 -19.87
CA ILE A 125 -5.52 9.82 -20.04
C ILE A 125 -4.82 10.07 -18.71
N PHE A 126 -5.57 10.20 -17.63
CA PHE A 126 -5.01 10.44 -16.30
C PHE A 126 -4.15 9.26 -15.78
N ILE A 127 -4.55 8.01 -16.06
CA ILE A 127 -3.69 6.84 -15.83
C ILE A 127 -2.39 6.96 -16.62
N GLY A 128 -2.47 7.33 -17.91
CA GLY A 128 -1.30 7.51 -18.76
C GLY A 128 -0.32 8.55 -18.21
N LEU A 129 -0.83 9.69 -17.73
CA LEU A 129 -0.01 10.74 -17.14
C LEU A 129 0.70 10.26 -15.84
N GLN A 130 -0.04 9.55 -14.96
CA GLN A 130 0.54 8.99 -13.74
C GLN A 130 1.56 7.89 -14.05
N ALA A 131 1.29 7.04 -15.05
CA ALA A 131 2.20 6.00 -15.51
C ALA A 131 3.48 6.60 -16.13
N LEU A 132 3.39 7.74 -16.83
CA LEU A 132 4.56 8.47 -17.32
C LEU A 132 5.44 8.99 -16.18
N VAL A 133 4.84 9.51 -15.10
CA VAL A 133 5.59 9.88 -13.89
C VAL A 133 6.26 8.64 -13.28
N GLY A 134 5.53 7.53 -13.15
CA GLY A 134 6.08 6.26 -12.67
C GLY A 134 7.22 5.74 -13.55
N LEU A 135 7.10 5.83 -14.87
CA LEU A 135 8.14 5.45 -15.83
C LEU A 135 9.38 6.33 -15.68
N PHE A 136 9.19 7.65 -15.60
CA PHE A 136 10.31 8.58 -15.39
C PHE A 136 11.07 8.25 -14.10
N VAL A 137 10.35 7.99 -13.01
CA VAL A 137 10.93 7.53 -11.74
C VAL A 137 11.66 6.21 -11.92
N LEU A 138 11.04 5.23 -12.58
CA LEU A 138 11.61 3.90 -12.79
C LEU A 138 12.93 3.93 -13.57
N LEU A 139 13.03 4.79 -14.58
CA LEU A 139 14.22 4.93 -15.41
C LEU A 139 15.43 5.57 -14.69
N GLN A 140 15.25 6.05 -13.45
CA GLN A 140 16.36 6.52 -12.62
C GLN A 140 17.12 5.39 -11.90
N PHE A 141 16.56 4.17 -11.92
CA PHE A 141 17.15 3.01 -11.27
C PHE A 141 18.02 2.19 -12.24
N ASN A 142 18.77 1.23 -11.70
CA ASN A 142 19.50 0.25 -12.49
C ASN A 142 18.55 -0.65 -13.31
N TRP A 143 19.07 -1.26 -14.40
CA TRP A 143 18.28 -2.05 -15.34
C TRP A 143 17.54 -3.24 -14.74
N PHE A 144 18.12 -3.85 -13.70
CA PHE A 144 17.46 -4.95 -13.02
C PHE A 144 16.20 -4.48 -12.28
N THR A 145 16.28 -3.33 -11.62
CA THR A 145 15.12 -2.69 -10.97
C THR A 145 14.07 -2.25 -12.00
N VAL A 146 14.51 -1.72 -13.16
CA VAL A 146 13.61 -1.41 -14.28
C VAL A 146 12.85 -2.67 -14.74
N PHE A 147 13.56 -3.78 -14.93
CA PHE A 147 12.96 -5.06 -15.29
C PHE A 147 11.91 -5.50 -14.24
N LEU A 148 12.23 -5.44 -12.95
CA LEU A 148 11.29 -5.77 -11.87
C LEU A 148 10.06 -4.83 -11.89
N GLY A 149 10.26 -3.54 -12.13
CA GLY A 149 9.16 -2.58 -12.23
C GLY A 149 8.21 -2.89 -13.37
N VAL A 150 8.73 -3.24 -14.54
CA VAL A 150 7.91 -3.68 -15.68
C VAL A 150 7.16 -4.98 -15.37
N LEU A 151 7.84 -5.94 -14.74
CA LEU A 151 7.24 -7.23 -14.37
C LEU A 151 6.07 -7.05 -13.38
N SER A 152 6.11 -6.05 -12.48
CA SER A 152 5.03 -5.76 -11.54
C SER A 152 3.71 -5.42 -12.21
N LEU A 153 3.74 -4.85 -13.44
CA LEU A 153 2.54 -4.44 -14.16
C LEU A 153 1.60 -5.61 -14.44
N GLY A 154 2.14 -6.83 -14.63
CA GLY A 154 1.34 -8.03 -14.79
C GLY A 154 0.46 -8.32 -13.58
N ILE A 155 1.01 -8.20 -12.37
CA ILE A 155 0.26 -8.40 -11.12
C ILE A 155 -0.73 -7.24 -10.89
N VAL A 156 -0.30 -6.00 -11.15
CA VAL A 156 -1.17 -4.82 -11.03
C VAL A 156 -2.36 -4.91 -11.99
N ALA A 157 -2.17 -5.43 -13.20
CA ALA A 157 -3.27 -5.62 -14.15
C ALA A 157 -4.25 -6.72 -13.71
N LEU A 158 -3.76 -7.76 -13.02
CA LEU A 158 -4.56 -8.92 -12.63
C LEU A 158 -5.37 -8.69 -11.35
N TYR A 159 -4.82 -7.96 -10.36
CA TYR A 159 -5.40 -7.89 -9.01
C TYR A 159 -6.86 -7.41 -8.95
N PRO A 160 -7.37 -6.44 -9.78
CA PRO A 160 -8.76 -5.99 -9.69
C PRO A 160 -9.78 -7.08 -10.04
N TYR A 161 -9.35 -8.07 -10.84
CA TYR A 161 -10.21 -9.18 -11.22
C TYR A 161 -10.25 -10.32 -10.18
N ALA A 162 -9.30 -10.34 -9.23
CA ALA A 162 -9.16 -11.42 -8.27
C ALA A 162 -10.45 -11.68 -7.47
N LYS A 163 -11.16 -10.64 -7.06
CA LYS A 163 -12.44 -10.74 -6.33
C LYS A 163 -13.57 -11.46 -7.10
N ARG A 164 -13.39 -11.70 -8.42
CA ARG A 164 -14.37 -12.40 -9.27
C ARG A 164 -14.16 -13.92 -9.30
N PHE A 165 -12.95 -14.40 -9.01
CA PHE A 165 -12.62 -15.82 -9.14
C PHE A 165 -12.02 -16.47 -7.87
N THR A 166 -11.61 -15.70 -6.87
CA THR A 166 -11.01 -16.25 -5.63
C THR A 166 -11.56 -15.56 -4.37
N ASP A 167 -11.56 -16.31 -3.26
CA ASP A 167 -11.88 -15.76 -1.93
C ASP A 167 -10.67 -15.10 -1.27
N TRP A 168 -9.51 -15.08 -1.95
CA TRP A 168 -8.25 -14.47 -1.52
C TRP A 168 -7.81 -13.28 -2.39
N PRO A 169 -8.68 -12.31 -2.73
CA PRO A 169 -8.26 -11.15 -3.52
C PRO A 169 -7.17 -10.33 -2.80
N GLN A 170 -7.15 -10.33 -1.46
CA GLN A 170 -6.15 -9.69 -0.61
C GLN A 170 -4.74 -10.24 -0.83
N PHE A 171 -4.61 -11.49 -1.24
CA PHE A 171 -3.32 -12.07 -1.62
C PHE A 171 -2.76 -11.42 -2.89
N TYR A 172 -3.58 -11.25 -3.92
CA TYR A 172 -3.17 -10.57 -5.17
C TYR A 172 -2.85 -9.10 -4.94
N LEU A 173 -3.62 -8.43 -4.09
CA LEU A 173 -3.30 -7.07 -3.63
C LEU A 173 -1.96 -7.08 -2.89
N GLY A 174 -1.74 -8.04 -2.01
CA GLY A 174 -0.49 -8.22 -1.27
C GLY A 174 0.71 -8.35 -2.19
N LEU A 175 0.61 -9.18 -3.24
CA LEU A 175 1.68 -9.32 -4.24
C LEU A 175 2.01 -7.98 -4.90
N ALA A 176 0.98 -7.20 -5.31
CA ALA A 176 1.17 -5.90 -5.96
C ALA A 176 1.75 -4.85 -5.00
N PHE A 177 1.18 -4.69 -3.80
CA PHE A 177 1.56 -3.67 -2.82
C PHE A 177 2.93 -3.90 -2.21
N SER A 178 3.31 -5.17 -2.04
CA SER A 178 4.59 -5.53 -1.44
C SER A 178 5.74 -5.57 -2.44
N TRP A 179 5.47 -5.45 -3.76
CA TRP A 179 6.50 -5.53 -4.80
C TRP A 179 7.65 -4.56 -4.59
N GLY A 180 7.37 -3.45 -3.93
CA GLY A 180 8.36 -2.48 -3.51
C GLY A 180 9.48 -3.05 -2.63
N ALA A 181 9.25 -4.16 -1.92
CA ALA A 181 10.30 -4.82 -1.15
C ALA A 181 11.38 -5.46 -2.07
N LEU A 182 11.00 -5.95 -3.24
CA LEU A 182 11.97 -6.43 -4.24
C LEU A 182 12.69 -5.26 -4.90
N MET A 183 11.95 -4.21 -5.27
CA MET A 183 12.53 -3.03 -5.93
C MET A 183 13.46 -2.26 -5.02
N GLY A 184 13.13 -2.11 -3.73
CA GLY A 184 13.96 -1.40 -2.76
C GLY A 184 15.36 -2.00 -2.63
N TRP A 185 15.42 -3.32 -2.52
CA TRP A 185 16.69 -4.06 -2.48
C TRP A 185 17.46 -3.95 -3.80
N ALA A 186 16.78 -4.25 -4.90
CA ALA A 186 17.38 -4.23 -6.24
C ALA A 186 17.92 -2.85 -6.63
N GLY A 187 17.23 -1.78 -6.20
CA GLY A 187 17.67 -0.40 -6.45
C GLY A 187 19.03 -0.11 -5.85
N ILE A 188 19.33 -0.60 -4.65
CA ILE A 188 20.58 -0.37 -3.94
C ILE A 188 21.70 -1.32 -4.44
N LEU A 189 21.40 -2.63 -4.56
CA LEU A 189 22.41 -3.67 -4.77
C LEU A 189 22.42 -4.26 -6.19
N GLY A 190 21.54 -3.83 -7.09
CA GLY A 190 21.52 -4.25 -8.49
C GLY A 190 21.04 -5.69 -8.73
N GLY A 191 20.58 -6.40 -7.71
CA GLY A 191 20.11 -7.78 -7.78
C GLY A 191 19.16 -8.10 -6.63
N LEU A 192 18.77 -9.37 -6.48
CA LEU A 192 17.98 -9.85 -5.34
C LEU A 192 18.81 -10.76 -4.45
N SER A 193 18.51 -10.75 -3.16
CA SER A 193 18.96 -11.72 -2.18
C SER A 193 17.77 -12.45 -1.54
N PHE A 194 18.04 -13.51 -0.81
CA PHE A 194 17.00 -14.23 -0.09
C PHE A 194 16.35 -13.35 1.00
N ALA A 195 17.11 -12.40 1.59
CA ALA A 195 16.57 -11.42 2.53
C ALA A 195 15.47 -10.54 1.89
N ALA A 196 15.66 -10.09 0.65
CA ALA A 196 14.64 -9.32 -0.09
C ALA A 196 13.37 -10.14 -0.35
N VAL A 197 13.53 -11.42 -0.71
CA VAL A 197 12.39 -12.33 -0.95
C VAL A 197 11.61 -12.58 0.35
N LEU A 198 12.30 -12.78 1.47
CA LEU A 198 11.65 -12.94 2.78
C LEU A 198 10.92 -11.67 3.20
N LEU A 199 11.51 -10.49 3.00
CA LEU A 199 10.87 -9.21 3.30
C LEU A 199 9.64 -8.98 2.41
N TYR A 200 9.72 -9.38 1.13
CA TYR A 200 8.55 -9.36 0.23
C TYR A 200 7.43 -10.27 0.74
N ALA A 201 7.73 -11.52 1.07
CA ALA A 201 6.75 -12.46 1.61
C ALA A 201 6.14 -11.96 2.94
N ALA A 202 6.96 -11.38 3.82
CA ALA A 202 6.50 -10.73 5.06
C ALA A 202 5.52 -9.60 4.77
N SER A 203 5.86 -8.73 3.81
CA SER A 203 5.02 -7.60 3.41
C SER A 203 3.70 -8.07 2.78
N VAL A 204 3.70 -9.19 2.03
CA VAL A 204 2.48 -9.81 1.49
C VAL A 204 1.57 -10.27 2.64
N ALA A 205 2.11 -11.00 3.61
CA ALA A 205 1.35 -11.46 4.78
C ALA A 205 0.76 -10.27 5.58
N TRP A 206 1.54 -9.21 5.78
CA TRP A 206 1.08 -7.97 6.41
C TRP A 206 -0.06 -7.32 5.61
N THR A 207 0.07 -7.25 4.29
CA THR A 207 -0.96 -6.66 3.41
C THR A 207 -2.27 -7.44 3.49
N ILE A 208 -2.21 -8.78 3.44
CA ILE A 208 -3.41 -9.61 3.60
C ILE A 208 -4.09 -9.31 4.94
N GLY A 209 -3.31 -9.21 6.02
CA GLY A 209 -3.84 -8.92 7.36
C GLY A 209 -4.57 -7.59 7.43
N TYR A 210 -3.92 -6.48 7.07
CA TYR A 210 -4.55 -5.17 7.19
C TYR A 210 -5.69 -4.95 6.18
N ASP A 211 -5.59 -5.53 4.99
CA ASP A 211 -6.65 -5.38 3.99
C ASP A 211 -7.87 -6.27 4.29
N THR A 212 -7.67 -7.39 5.01
CA THR A 212 -8.78 -8.15 5.58
C THR A 212 -9.56 -7.31 6.61
N ILE A 213 -8.85 -6.59 7.49
CA ILE A 213 -9.51 -5.66 8.43
C ILE A 213 -10.29 -4.59 7.66
N TYR A 214 -9.68 -4.01 6.62
CA TYR A 214 -10.32 -3.00 5.78
C TYR A 214 -11.59 -3.54 5.10
N ALA A 215 -11.55 -4.76 4.57
CA ALA A 215 -12.65 -5.37 3.83
C ALA A 215 -13.89 -5.66 4.70
N HIS A 216 -13.76 -5.68 6.03
CA HIS A 216 -14.94 -5.80 6.92
C HIS A 216 -15.87 -4.58 6.83
N GLN A 217 -15.43 -3.43 6.32
CA GLN A 217 -16.27 -2.24 6.15
C GLN A 217 -17.37 -2.46 5.10
N ASP A 218 -17.10 -3.30 4.10
CA ASP A 218 -17.98 -3.52 2.95
C ASP A 218 -18.59 -4.92 2.95
N LYS A 219 -18.45 -5.70 4.05
CA LYS A 219 -18.82 -7.11 4.13
C LYS A 219 -20.28 -7.35 3.73
N GLU A 220 -21.21 -6.50 4.17
CA GLU A 220 -22.65 -6.63 3.87
C GLU A 220 -22.95 -6.30 2.40
N ASP A 221 -22.36 -5.22 1.87
CA ASP A 221 -22.50 -4.83 0.46
C ASP A 221 -21.88 -5.90 -0.46
N ASP A 222 -20.68 -6.38 -0.11
CA ASP A 222 -19.98 -7.45 -0.84
C ASP A 222 -20.78 -8.76 -0.90
N GLU A 223 -21.51 -9.06 0.16
CA GLU A 223 -22.38 -10.24 0.21
C GLU A 223 -23.56 -10.10 -0.76
N LEU A 224 -24.21 -8.94 -0.79
CA LEU A 224 -25.37 -8.66 -1.64
C LEU A 224 -25.02 -8.74 -3.13
N ILE A 225 -23.82 -8.24 -3.54
CA ILE A 225 -23.38 -8.21 -4.94
C ILE A 225 -22.52 -9.43 -5.34
N GLY A 226 -22.28 -10.37 -4.41
CA GLY A 226 -21.53 -11.61 -4.66
C GLY A 226 -20.02 -11.43 -4.82
N VAL A 227 -19.45 -10.31 -4.37
CA VAL A 227 -18.01 -10.06 -4.37
C VAL A 227 -17.32 -10.89 -3.28
N ARG A 228 -16.17 -11.49 -3.61
CA ARG A 228 -15.41 -12.35 -2.70
C ARG A 228 -14.33 -11.54 -1.97
N SER A 229 -14.10 -11.90 -0.69
CA SER A 229 -13.04 -11.31 0.13
C SER A 229 -12.62 -12.23 1.27
N THR A 230 -11.39 -12.03 1.80
CA THR A 230 -10.94 -12.74 3.00
C THR A 230 -11.75 -12.36 4.24
N ALA A 231 -12.34 -11.16 4.30
CA ALA A 231 -13.24 -10.78 5.38
C ALA A 231 -14.48 -11.69 5.44
N ARG A 232 -15.06 -12.03 4.28
CA ARG A 232 -16.16 -12.99 4.18
C ARG A 232 -15.70 -14.43 4.47
N LEU A 233 -14.54 -14.81 3.93
CA LEU A 233 -13.99 -16.16 4.12
C LEU A 233 -13.65 -16.45 5.58
N PHE A 234 -13.03 -15.51 6.30
CA PHE A 234 -12.60 -15.70 7.68
C PHE A 234 -13.73 -15.49 8.68
N GLY A 235 -14.65 -14.57 8.41
CA GLY A 235 -15.78 -14.27 9.26
C GLY A 235 -15.37 -14.07 10.72
N ASP A 236 -16.01 -14.77 11.66
CA ASP A 236 -15.72 -14.68 13.10
C ASP A 236 -14.31 -15.17 13.48
N ARG A 237 -13.64 -15.92 12.59
CA ARG A 237 -12.26 -16.41 12.79
C ARG A 237 -11.21 -15.41 12.34
N THR A 238 -11.59 -14.21 11.93
CA THR A 238 -10.65 -13.17 11.45
C THR A 238 -9.52 -12.92 12.44
N ARG A 239 -9.79 -12.85 13.75
CA ARG A 239 -8.74 -12.66 14.77
C ARG A 239 -7.67 -13.77 14.74
N VAL A 240 -8.08 -15.03 14.56
CA VAL A 240 -7.17 -16.19 14.49
C VAL A 240 -6.28 -16.09 13.25
N TRP A 241 -6.87 -15.73 12.10
CA TRP A 241 -6.12 -15.52 10.88
C TRP A 241 -5.12 -14.37 10.98
N LEU A 242 -5.50 -13.26 11.63
CA LEU A 242 -4.59 -12.12 11.87
C LEU A 242 -3.42 -12.51 12.78
N ILE A 243 -3.63 -13.32 13.82
CA ILE A 243 -2.54 -13.85 14.65
C ILE A 243 -1.54 -14.62 13.77
N GLY A 244 -2.03 -15.50 12.90
CA GLY A 244 -1.19 -16.26 11.96
C GLY A 244 -0.45 -15.37 10.97
N LEU A 245 -1.15 -14.46 10.29
CA LEU A 245 -0.59 -13.56 9.27
C LEU A 245 0.44 -12.59 9.85
N TYR A 246 0.12 -11.94 10.98
CA TYR A 246 1.03 -11.00 11.63
C TYR A 246 2.21 -11.73 12.33
N GLY A 247 1.97 -12.93 12.86
CA GLY A 247 3.04 -13.80 13.36
C GLY A 247 4.01 -14.18 12.23
N LEU A 248 3.48 -14.60 11.07
CA LEU A 248 4.27 -14.90 9.87
C LEU A 248 5.06 -13.67 9.39
N THR A 249 4.41 -12.50 9.37
CA THR A 249 5.08 -11.23 9.03
C THR A 249 6.31 -10.99 9.90
N LEU A 250 6.17 -11.10 11.22
CA LEU A 250 7.27 -10.86 12.17
C LEU A 250 8.40 -11.89 12.02
N VAL A 251 8.07 -13.17 11.84
CA VAL A 251 9.07 -14.24 11.66
C VAL A 251 9.86 -14.03 10.38
N LEU A 252 9.19 -13.74 9.27
CA LEU A 252 9.84 -13.50 7.99
C LEU A 252 10.67 -12.21 7.99
N MET A 253 10.19 -11.12 8.61
CA MET A 253 10.98 -9.90 8.80
C MET A 253 12.21 -10.14 9.66
N PHE A 254 12.07 -10.87 10.78
CA PHE A 254 13.19 -11.24 11.62
C PHE A 254 14.28 -11.98 10.83
N ALA A 255 13.87 -12.99 10.05
CA ALA A 255 14.80 -13.74 9.20
C ALA A 255 15.45 -12.86 8.12
N ALA A 256 14.68 -11.97 7.47
CA ALA A 256 15.21 -11.03 6.49
C ALA A 256 16.26 -10.09 7.11
N PHE A 257 16.00 -9.55 8.31
CA PHE A 257 16.91 -8.65 9.02
C PHE A 257 18.19 -9.37 9.44
N ALA A 258 18.07 -10.61 9.94
CA ALA A 258 19.21 -11.43 10.30
C ALA A 258 20.11 -11.74 9.11
N LEU A 259 19.53 -12.12 7.96
CA LEU A 259 20.28 -12.40 6.74
C LEU A 259 20.94 -11.15 6.14
N ALA A 260 20.35 -9.99 6.34
CA ALA A 260 20.92 -8.72 5.88
C ALA A 260 21.96 -8.12 6.86
N GLY A 261 22.24 -8.78 7.99
CA GLY A 261 23.20 -8.30 8.98
C GLY A 261 22.76 -7.05 9.75
N ALA A 262 21.43 -6.82 9.87
CA ALA A 262 20.91 -5.70 10.65
C ALA A 262 21.30 -5.81 12.14
N ASN A 263 21.54 -4.68 12.79
CA ASN A 263 21.90 -4.66 14.21
C ASN A 263 20.67 -4.75 15.14
N LEU A 264 20.91 -4.84 16.45
CA LEU A 264 19.87 -5.01 17.47
C LEU A 264 18.75 -3.96 17.39
N ILE A 265 19.04 -2.73 16.98
CA ILE A 265 18.06 -1.64 16.91
C ILE A 265 16.94 -1.97 15.92
N ALA A 266 17.29 -2.56 14.77
CA ALA A 266 16.30 -3.01 13.80
C ALA A 266 15.36 -4.07 14.40
N PHE A 267 15.88 -5.01 15.18
CA PHE A 267 15.07 -6.03 15.84
C PHE A 267 14.16 -5.45 16.95
N LEU A 268 14.60 -4.40 17.66
CA LEU A 268 13.75 -3.71 18.63
C LEU A 268 12.52 -3.08 17.95
N ALA A 269 12.63 -2.60 16.70
CA ALA A 269 11.48 -2.09 15.96
C ALA A 269 10.43 -3.18 15.67
N LEU A 270 10.84 -4.46 15.53
CA LEU A 270 9.89 -5.56 15.37
C LEU A 270 9.05 -5.80 16.62
N PHE A 271 9.59 -5.56 17.83
CA PHE A 271 8.79 -5.59 19.06
C PHE A 271 7.74 -4.47 19.07
N GLY A 272 8.10 -3.26 18.59
CA GLY A 272 7.15 -2.17 18.42
C GLY A 272 6.03 -2.52 17.43
N ALA A 273 6.39 -3.13 16.30
CA ALA A 273 5.42 -3.63 15.31
C ALA A 273 4.53 -4.74 15.91
N ALA A 274 5.10 -5.69 16.66
CA ALA A 274 4.36 -6.74 17.35
C ALA A 274 3.35 -6.17 18.35
N GLY A 275 3.73 -5.14 19.12
CA GLY A 275 2.83 -4.42 20.02
C GLY A 275 1.66 -3.78 19.28
N MET A 276 1.91 -3.17 18.11
CA MET A 276 0.86 -2.60 17.25
C MET A 276 -0.08 -3.68 16.70
N PHE A 277 0.45 -4.81 16.25
CA PHE A 277 -0.36 -5.94 15.76
C PHE A 277 -1.22 -6.53 16.88
N ALA A 278 -0.65 -6.76 18.06
CA ALA A 278 -1.39 -7.22 19.22
C ALA A 278 -2.52 -6.25 19.59
N TRP A 279 -2.24 -4.95 19.61
CA TRP A 279 -3.24 -3.91 19.85
C TRP A 279 -4.36 -3.93 18.80
N GLN A 280 -4.04 -4.08 17.50
CA GLN A 280 -5.05 -4.20 16.43
C GLN A 280 -5.94 -5.42 16.64
N ILE A 281 -5.37 -6.59 16.93
CA ILE A 281 -6.11 -7.85 17.13
C ILE A 281 -7.06 -7.76 18.34
N VAL A 282 -6.58 -7.19 19.46
CA VAL A 282 -7.38 -7.04 20.68
C VAL A 282 -8.54 -6.06 20.46
N ARG A 283 -8.30 -4.96 19.73
CA ARG A 283 -9.29 -3.92 19.48
C ARG A 283 -10.27 -4.25 18.37
N LEU A 284 -9.99 -5.25 17.52
CA LEU A 284 -10.81 -5.55 16.36
C LEU A 284 -12.24 -5.89 16.74
N ASP A 285 -13.20 -5.13 16.24
CA ASP A 285 -14.60 -5.47 16.11
C ASP A 285 -14.93 -5.50 14.61
N ILE A 286 -15.22 -6.69 14.10
CA ILE A 286 -15.51 -6.91 12.67
C ILE A 286 -16.85 -6.35 12.22
N ASN A 287 -17.70 -5.92 13.15
CA ASN A 287 -19.01 -5.33 12.89
C ASN A 287 -19.00 -3.81 13.04
N ASP A 288 -17.87 -3.21 13.46
CA ASP A 288 -17.68 -1.75 13.52
C ASP A 288 -16.81 -1.28 12.34
N ALA A 289 -17.44 -0.82 11.26
CA ALA A 289 -16.79 -0.31 10.06
C ALA A 289 -15.84 0.87 10.35
N ALA A 290 -16.21 1.77 11.28
CA ALA A 290 -15.37 2.92 11.63
C ALA A 290 -14.11 2.48 12.37
N GLN A 291 -14.23 1.51 13.28
CA GLN A 291 -13.10 0.93 13.98
C GLN A 291 -12.19 0.14 13.03
N CYS A 292 -12.75 -0.67 12.12
CA CYS A 292 -11.98 -1.36 11.08
C CYS A 292 -11.17 -0.37 10.24
N LEU A 293 -11.75 0.76 9.84
CA LEU A 293 -11.05 1.82 9.13
C LEU A 293 -9.91 2.43 9.98
N ALA A 294 -10.15 2.67 11.26
CA ALA A 294 -9.14 3.22 12.16
C ALA A 294 -7.95 2.24 12.35
N LEU A 295 -8.23 0.95 12.52
CA LEU A 295 -7.22 -0.09 12.62
C LEU A 295 -6.44 -0.27 11.31
N PHE A 296 -7.11 -0.25 10.16
CA PHE A 296 -6.45 -0.22 8.86
C PHE A 296 -5.46 0.95 8.74
N LYS A 297 -5.92 2.17 9.04
CA LYS A 297 -5.07 3.37 8.99
C LYS A 297 -3.88 3.31 9.94
N SER A 298 -4.00 2.62 11.06
CA SER A 298 -2.92 2.46 12.04
C SER A 298 -1.70 1.71 11.50
N ASN A 299 -1.84 0.97 10.38
CA ASN A 299 -0.72 0.29 9.71
C ASN A 299 0.33 1.26 9.15
N ASN A 300 -0.03 2.53 8.93
CA ASN A 300 0.97 3.56 8.65
C ASN A 300 1.97 3.74 9.81
N ARG A 301 1.52 3.59 11.06
CA ARG A 301 2.42 3.62 12.23
C ARG A 301 3.33 2.40 12.29
N VAL A 302 2.82 1.21 11.93
CA VAL A 302 3.65 0.00 11.78
C VAL A 302 4.74 0.25 10.75
N GLY A 303 4.37 0.81 9.58
CA GLY A 303 5.30 1.18 8.53
C GLY A 303 6.41 2.10 9.01
N LEU A 304 6.04 3.15 9.74
CA LEU A 304 6.96 4.13 10.31
C LEU A 304 7.90 3.52 11.37
N ILE A 305 7.37 2.69 12.28
CA ILE A 305 8.17 2.05 13.35
C ILE A 305 9.27 1.17 12.74
N ILE A 306 8.93 0.33 11.76
CA ILE A 306 9.89 -0.56 11.11
C ILE A 306 10.93 0.26 10.33
N PHE A 307 10.48 1.25 9.54
CA PHE A 307 11.40 2.10 8.77
C PHE A 307 12.36 2.86 9.68
N PHE A 308 11.84 3.48 10.75
CA PHE A 308 12.67 4.26 11.67
C PHE A 308 13.69 3.37 12.41
N GLY A 309 13.29 2.15 12.82
CA GLY A 309 14.23 1.20 13.41
C GLY A 309 15.34 0.77 12.46
N LEU A 310 15.01 0.49 11.19
CA LEU A 310 16.01 0.17 10.17
C LEU A 310 16.91 1.39 9.86
N PHE A 311 16.35 2.58 9.79
CA PHE A 311 17.10 3.80 9.51
C PHE A 311 18.06 4.17 10.65
N VAL A 312 17.60 4.07 11.91
CA VAL A 312 18.47 4.27 13.08
C VAL A 312 19.53 3.19 13.15
N SER A 313 19.17 1.92 12.90
CA SER A 313 20.13 0.82 12.78
C SER A 313 21.25 1.13 11.79
N LEU A 314 20.88 1.68 10.62
CA LEU A 314 21.85 2.09 9.58
C LEU A 314 22.80 3.17 10.09
N LEU A 315 22.31 4.20 10.78
CA LEU A 315 23.15 5.29 11.33
C LEU A 315 24.20 4.79 12.33
N PHE A 316 23.86 3.75 13.09
CA PHE A 316 24.81 3.12 14.06
C PHE A 316 25.68 2.03 13.43
N ALA A 317 25.47 1.66 12.18
CA ALA A 317 26.30 0.73 11.44
C ALA A 317 27.38 1.42 10.60
N ILE A 318 27.22 2.73 10.34
CA ILE A 318 28.25 3.55 9.64
C ILE A 318 29.44 3.73 10.56
N PRO A 319 30.68 3.36 10.13
CA PRO A 319 31.89 3.44 10.94
C PRO A 319 32.30 4.89 11.25
#